data_19bfcfc2de3d6ada9d94df2cd7cee038
#
_entry.id   19bfcfc2de3d6ada9d94df2cd7cee038
#
_cell.length_a   1.000
_cell.length_b   1.000
_cell.length_c   1.000
_cell.angle_alpha   90.00
_cell.angle_beta   90.00
_cell.angle_gamma   90.00
#
_symmetry.space_group_name_H-M   'P 1'
#
loop_
_entity.id
_entity.type
_entity.pdbx_description
1 polymer ?
#
loop_
_entity_poly.entity_id
_entity_poly.type
_entity_poly.pdbx_seq_one_letter_code
_entity_poly.pdbx_strand_id
1 'polypeptide(L)'
;MPVKLSRRKISSYMADCFVAGNDSELLVKQLAAYLIDNNQTKELELVIRDIEYELQMRGTVIARVTTRFDLIDATRREIEKMIHNQMNSKQIIFNEIIDPKIIGGIKIDLPGKQLDATIARRLTKLRTNYNK
;
A
#
# COMPACT_ATOMS: atom_id res chain seq x y z
N MET A 1 -15.37 28.87 -11.11
CA MET A 1 -15.06 28.42 -9.75
C MET A 1 -14.65 26.96 -9.75
N PRO A 2 -13.50 26.63 -9.20
CA PRO A 2 -13.17 25.21 -9.07
C PRO A 2 -14.15 24.58 -8.10
N VAL A 3 -14.82 23.54 -8.54
CA VAL A 3 -15.72 22.77 -7.67
C VAL A 3 -14.84 21.97 -6.71
N LYS A 4 -14.98 22.27 -5.43
CA LYS A 4 -14.24 21.57 -4.40
C LYS A 4 -14.86 20.18 -4.21
N LEU A 5 -14.21 19.16 -4.74
CA LEU A 5 -14.66 17.78 -4.59
C LEU A 5 -14.40 17.30 -3.18
N SER A 6 -15.29 16.46 -2.64
CA SER A 6 -15.04 15.82 -1.36
C SER A 6 -13.89 14.83 -1.49
N ARG A 7 -13.18 14.61 -0.39
CA ARG A 7 -12.08 13.66 -0.36
C ARG A 7 -12.51 12.27 -0.81
N ARG A 8 -13.71 11.86 -0.44
CA ARG A 8 -14.28 10.58 -0.83
C ARG A 8 -14.46 10.45 -2.33
N LYS A 9 -14.97 11.51 -2.99
CA LYS A 9 -15.15 11.52 -4.45
C LYS A 9 -13.81 11.47 -5.18
N ILE A 10 -12.83 12.22 -4.70
CA ILE A 10 -11.49 12.22 -5.28
C ILE A 10 -10.89 10.82 -5.20
N SER A 11 -10.97 10.20 -4.03
CA SER A 11 -10.39 8.87 -3.80
C SER A 11 -11.06 7.81 -4.66
N SER A 12 -12.37 7.84 -4.77
CA SER A 12 -13.12 6.89 -5.59
C SER A 12 -12.77 7.04 -7.08
N TYR A 13 -12.72 8.28 -7.57
CA TYR A 13 -12.34 8.56 -8.95
C TYR A 13 -10.92 8.07 -9.26
N MET A 14 -9.97 8.39 -8.37
CA MET A 14 -8.58 7.97 -8.55
C MET A 14 -8.44 6.47 -8.55
N ALA A 15 -9.16 5.78 -7.66
CA ALA A 15 -9.14 4.34 -7.61
C ALA A 15 -9.68 3.71 -8.90
N ASP A 16 -10.77 4.24 -9.44
CA ASP A 16 -11.33 3.78 -10.71
C ASP A 16 -10.32 3.95 -11.85
N CYS A 17 -9.61 5.07 -11.88
CA CYS A 17 -8.59 5.32 -12.88
C CYS A 17 -7.42 4.34 -12.77
N PHE A 18 -6.98 4.02 -11.56
CA PHE A 18 -5.92 3.04 -11.34
C PHE A 18 -6.33 1.64 -11.82
N VAL A 19 -7.56 1.25 -11.50
CA VAL A 19 -8.09 -0.07 -11.90
C VAL A 19 -8.24 -0.16 -13.42
N ALA A 20 -8.58 0.96 -14.06
CA ALA A 20 -8.72 1.01 -15.51
C ALA A 20 -7.37 0.93 -16.26
N GLY A 21 -6.24 0.95 -15.55
CA GLY A 21 -4.93 0.81 -16.14
C GLY A 21 -4.31 2.11 -16.62
N ASN A 22 -4.80 3.26 -16.19
CA ASN A 22 -4.22 4.55 -16.52
C ASN A 22 -2.83 4.71 -15.87
N ASP A 23 -2.01 5.56 -16.47
CA ASP A 23 -0.65 5.79 -15.99
C ASP A 23 -0.67 6.35 -14.55
N SER A 24 -0.10 5.59 -13.62
CA SER A 24 -0.10 5.96 -12.20
C SER A 24 0.70 7.24 -11.93
N GLU A 25 1.81 7.47 -12.64
CA GLU A 25 2.57 8.71 -12.47
C GLU A 25 1.76 9.93 -12.87
N LEU A 26 1.05 9.84 -13.99
CA LEU A 26 0.20 10.93 -14.46
C LEU A 26 -0.92 11.21 -13.48
N LEU A 27 -1.56 10.16 -12.95
CA LEU A 27 -2.63 10.30 -11.96
C LEU A 27 -2.14 10.98 -10.68
N VAL A 28 -0.96 10.59 -10.19
CA VAL A 28 -0.38 11.20 -9.00
C VAL A 28 -0.05 12.67 -9.24
N LYS A 29 0.49 13.01 -10.41
CA LYS A 29 0.77 14.40 -10.77
C LYS A 29 -0.51 15.24 -10.85
N GLN A 30 -1.58 14.71 -11.42
CA GLN A 30 -2.86 15.37 -11.49
C GLN A 30 -3.45 15.61 -10.10
N LEU A 31 -3.35 14.61 -9.23
CA LEU A 31 -3.81 14.74 -7.85
C LEU A 31 -3.02 15.82 -7.10
N ALA A 32 -1.69 15.82 -7.24
CA ALA A 32 -0.84 16.81 -6.60
C ALA A 32 -1.19 18.21 -7.07
N ALA A 33 -1.37 18.41 -8.38
CA ALA A 33 -1.75 19.70 -8.95
C ALA A 33 -3.09 20.18 -8.40
N TYR A 34 -4.07 19.29 -8.31
CA TYR A 34 -5.39 19.62 -7.77
C TYR A 34 -5.30 20.07 -6.31
N LEU A 35 -4.53 19.34 -5.49
CA LEU A 35 -4.38 19.67 -4.08
C LEU A 35 -3.64 20.99 -3.88
N ILE A 36 -2.64 21.29 -4.71
CA ILE A 36 -1.91 22.54 -4.67
C ILE A 36 -2.86 23.71 -5.04
N ASP A 37 -3.61 23.55 -6.11
CA ASP A 37 -4.53 24.59 -6.58
C ASP A 37 -5.62 24.93 -5.57
N ASN A 38 -6.02 23.94 -4.76
CA ASN A 38 -7.09 24.12 -3.78
C ASN A 38 -6.56 24.31 -2.35
N ASN A 39 -5.25 24.51 -2.19
CA ASN A 39 -4.60 24.67 -0.87
C ASN A 39 -4.89 23.52 0.08
N GLN A 40 -4.94 22.29 -0.44
CA GLN A 40 -5.26 21.09 0.32
C GLN A 40 -4.08 20.11 0.43
N THR A 41 -2.86 20.61 0.27
CA THR A 41 -1.66 19.76 0.30
C THR A 41 -1.49 19.02 1.62
N LYS A 42 -2.01 19.57 2.71
CA LYS A 42 -1.99 18.91 4.03
C LYS A 42 -2.83 17.63 4.07
N GLU A 43 -3.79 17.51 3.16
CA GLU A 43 -4.67 16.34 3.09
C GLU A 43 -4.12 15.22 2.21
N LEU A 44 -2.95 15.40 1.62
CA LEU A 44 -2.38 14.44 0.67
C LEU A 44 -2.29 13.03 1.26
N GLU A 45 -1.77 12.89 2.48
CA GLU A 45 -1.66 11.58 3.12
C GLU A 45 -3.02 10.92 3.34
N LEU A 46 -4.00 11.73 3.75
CA LEU A 46 -5.35 11.22 3.96
C LEU A 46 -6.00 10.78 2.65
N VAL A 47 -5.78 11.54 1.58
CA VAL A 47 -6.30 11.17 0.26
C VAL A 47 -5.66 9.88 -0.23
N ILE A 48 -4.36 9.72 -0.04
CA ILE A 48 -3.66 8.49 -0.43
C ILE A 48 -4.21 7.28 0.33
N ARG A 49 -4.43 7.41 1.64
CA ARG A 49 -5.03 6.35 2.44
C ARG A 49 -6.44 5.99 1.96
N ASP A 50 -7.22 7.01 1.62
CA ASP A 50 -8.57 6.78 1.10
C ASP A 50 -8.53 6.08 -0.26
N ILE A 51 -7.57 6.44 -1.12
CA ILE A 51 -7.38 5.78 -2.42
C ILE A 51 -7.02 4.30 -2.20
N GLU A 52 -6.10 4.01 -1.30
CA GLU A 52 -5.69 2.64 -0.99
C GLU A 52 -6.88 1.82 -0.48
N TYR A 53 -7.71 2.42 0.38
CA TYR A 53 -8.93 1.78 0.88
C TYR A 53 -9.90 1.49 -0.26
N GLU A 54 -10.12 2.47 -1.14
CA GLU A 54 -11.02 2.28 -2.29
C GLU A 54 -10.50 1.21 -3.25
N LEU A 55 -9.18 1.14 -3.46
CA LEU A 55 -8.57 0.08 -4.25
C LEU A 55 -8.79 -1.29 -3.61
N GLN A 56 -8.70 -1.38 -2.29
CA GLN A 56 -8.98 -2.62 -1.56
C GLN A 56 -10.41 -3.07 -1.79
N MET A 57 -11.36 -2.15 -1.75
CA MET A 57 -12.76 -2.47 -2.01
C MET A 57 -12.98 -2.99 -3.43
N ARG A 58 -12.10 -2.66 -4.36
CA ARG A 58 -12.12 -3.13 -5.74
C ARG A 58 -11.26 -4.38 -5.97
N GLY A 59 -10.68 -4.93 -4.91
CA GLY A 59 -9.91 -6.15 -4.97
C GLY A 59 -8.41 -5.97 -5.18
N THR A 60 -7.91 -4.73 -5.18
CA THR A 60 -6.48 -4.42 -5.32
C THR A 60 -5.94 -3.92 -3.99
N VAL A 61 -4.98 -4.65 -3.42
CA VAL A 61 -4.36 -4.28 -2.14
C VAL A 61 -2.95 -3.78 -2.40
N ILE A 62 -2.66 -2.58 -1.89
CA ILE A 62 -1.31 -2.01 -1.91
C ILE A 62 -0.64 -2.32 -0.58
N ALA A 63 0.39 -3.15 -0.62
CA ALA A 63 1.13 -3.56 0.58
C ALA A 63 2.46 -2.81 0.61
N ARG A 64 2.67 -2.00 1.64
CA ARG A 64 3.95 -1.36 1.90
C ARG A 64 4.79 -2.28 2.75
N VAL A 65 5.85 -2.81 2.15
CA VAL A 65 6.73 -3.77 2.83
C VAL A 65 8.06 -3.07 3.08
N THR A 66 8.34 -2.81 4.35
CA THR A 66 9.59 -2.15 4.75
C THR A 66 10.54 -3.20 5.32
N THR A 67 11.72 -3.30 4.74
CA THR A 67 12.74 -4.27 5.14
C THR A 67 14.10 -3.60 5.24
N ARG A 68 15.03 -4.29 5.89
CA ARG A 68 16.40 -3.83 5.96
C ARG A 68 17.19 -4.19 4.71
N PHE A 69 16.82 -5.28 4.06
CA PHE A 69 17.48 -5.81 2.86
C PHE A 69 16.45 -6.12 1.78
N ASP A 70 16.93 -6.33 0.56
CA ASP A 70 16.06 -6.75 -0.53
C ASP A 70 15.36 -8.08 -0.19
N LEU A 71 14.08 -8.17 -0.55
CA LEU A 71 13.32 -9.40 -0.37
C LEU A 71 13.68 -10.41 -1.44
N ILE A 72 13.86 -11.65 -1.02
CA ILE A 72 13.98 -12.77 -1.97
C ILE A 72 12.58 -13.18 -2.43
N ASP A 73 12.50 -13.79 -3.61
CA ASP A 73 11.22 -14.16 -4.21
C ASP A 73 10.38 -15.10 -3.35
N ALA A 74 11.03 -16.03 -2.64
CA ALA A 74 10.32 -16.95 -1.76
C ALA A 74 9.60 -16.22 -0.63
N THR A 75 10.26 -15.24 0.00
CA THR A 75 9.66 -14.43 1.06
C THR A 75 8.51 -13.59 0.50
N ARG A 76 8.71 -13.02 -0.68
CA ARG A 76 7.67 -12.22 -1.34
C ARG A 76 6.41 -13.03 -1.60
N ARG A 77 6.55 -14.27 -2.05
CA ARG A 77 5.42 -15.17 -2.28
C ARG A 77 4.68 -15.53 -1.00
N GLU A 78 5.40 -15.73 0.09
CA GLU A 78 4.78 -16.03 1.38
C GLU A 78 3.98 -14.86 1.91
N ILE A 79 4.53 -13.64 1.79
CA ILE A 79 3.81 -12.42 2.16
C ILE A 79 2.55 -12.28 1.33
N GLU A 80 2.64 -12.54 0.03
CA GLU A 80 1.51 -12.48 -0.88
C GLU A 80 0.41 -13.44 -0.46
N LYS A 81 0.75 -14.68 -0.13
CA LYS A 81 -0.22 -15.66 0.35
C LYS A 81 -0.90 -15.23 1.63
N MET A 82 -0.13 -14.69 2.58
CA MET A 82 -0.70 -14.20 3.83
C MET A 82 -1.69 -13.06 3.61
N ILE A 83 -1.35 -12.15 2.72
CA ILE A 83 -2.22 -11.02 2.40
C ILE A 83 -3.49 -11.51 1.71
N HIS A 84 -3.39 -12.43 0.76
CA HIS A 84 -4.56 -13.02 0.10
C HIS A 84 -5.51 -13.68 1.11
N ASN A 85 -4.96 -14.40 2.06
CA ASN A 85 -5.77 -15.09 3.07
C ASN A 85 -6.50 -14.11 3.99
N GLN A 86 -5.87 -12.99 4.32
CA GLN A 86 -6.45 -12.03 5.26
C GLN A 86 -7.33 -10.99 4.59
N MET A 87 -6.98 -10.56 3.39
CA MET A 87 -7.65 -9.46 2.72
C MET A 87 -8.56 -9.91 1.59
N ASN A 88 -8.53 -11.19 1.23
CA ASN A 88 -9.33 -11.75 0.13
C ASN A 88 -9.17 -10.93 -1.16
N SER A 89 -7.94 -10.56 -1.48
CA SER A 89 -7.62 -9.68 -2.60
C SER A 89 -7.48 -10.46 -3.92
N LYS A 90 -7.81 -9.79 -5.02
CA LYS A 90 -7.59 -10.34 -6.36
C LYS A 90 -6.19 -10.03 -6.87
N GLN A 91 -5.66 -8.87 -6.49
CA GLN A 91 -4.35 -8.41 -6.91
C GLN A 91 -3.65 -7.72 -5.74
N ILE A 92 -2.36 -7.99 -5.60
CA ILE A 92 -1.53 -7.34 -4.58
C ILE A 92 -0.42 -6.59 -5.28
N ILE A 93 -0.26 -5.31 -4.94
CA ILE A 93 0.82 -4.47 -5.43
C ILE A 93 1.77 -4.25 -4.26
N PHE A 94 3.03 -4.70 -4.40
CA PHE A 94 4.06 -4.48 -3.40
C PHE A 94 4.75 -3.16 -3.62
N ASN A 95 4.77 -2.34 -2.58
CA ASN A 95 5.61 -1.16 -2.52
C ASN A 95 6.73 -1.46 -1.53
N GLU A 96 7.87 -1.88 -2.06
CA GLU A 96 9.02 -2.30 -1.24
C GLU A 96 9.85 -1.10 -0.87
N ILE A 97 10.11 -0.95 0.43
CA ILE A 97 10.91 0.14 0.98
C ILE A 97 12.07 -0.48 1.76
N ILE A 98 13.30 -0.08 1.42
CA ILE A 98 14.48 -0.55 2.14
C ILE A 98 14.88 0.54 3.12
N ASP A 99 14.83 0.22 4.41
CA ASP A 99 15.20 1.14 5.48
C ASP A 99 16.25 0.47 6.37
N PRO A 100 17.52 0.89 6.28
CA PRO A 100 18.59 0.30 7.10
C PRO A 100 18.42 0.50 8.60
N LYS A 101 17.56 1.44 9.01
CA LYS A 101 17.32 1.74 10.42
C LYS A 101 16.41 0.73 11.11
N ILE A 102 15.71 -0.12 10.35
CA ILE A 102 14.83 -1.12 10.94
C ILE A 102 15.67 -2.18 11.63
N ILE A 103 15.40 -2.38 12.91
CA ILE A 103 16.07 -3.37 13.73
C ILE A 103 15.36 -4.69 13.58
N GLY A 104 15.76 -5.44 12.55
CA GLY A 104 15.25 -6.80 12.32
C GLY A 104 13.79 -6.83 11.88
N GLY A 105 13.43 -7.91 11.22
CA GLY A 105 12.05 -8.16 10.83
C GLY A 105 11.62 -7.46 9.56
N ILE A 106 10.35 -7.64 9.27
CA ILE A 106 9.68 -7.07 8.10
C ILE A 106 8.45 -6.33 8.58
N LYS A 107 8.33 -5.08 8.18
CA LYS A 107 7.15 -4.27 8.50
C LYS A 107 6.23 -4.24 7.30
N ILE A 108 4.98 -4.66 7.49
CA ILE A 108 3.98 -4.70 6.43
C ILE A 108 2.81 -3.81 6.80
N ASP A 109 2.58 -2.76 6.02
CA ASP A 109 1.45 -1.86 6.19
C ASP A 109 0.42 -2.15 5.12
N LEU A 110 -0.79 -2.49 5.55
CA LEU A 110 -1.93 -2.74 4.67
C LEU A 110 -3.00 -1.67 4.90
N PRO A 111 -3.86 -1.41 3.90
CA PRO A 111 -4.94 -0.43 4.09
C PRO A 111 -5.83 -0.82 5.26
N GLY A 112 -5.97 0.10 6.21
CA GLY A 112 -6.83 -0.11 7.38
C GLY A 112 -6.36 -1.13 8.39
N LYS A 113 -5.20 -1.77 8.18
CA LYS A 113 -4.67 -2.77 9.11
C LYS A 113 -3.16 -2.67 9.24
N GLN A 114 -2.68 -2.68 10.47
CA GLN A 114 -1.26 -2.88 10.75
C GLN A 114 -1.05 -4.35 11.09
N LEU A 115 -0.49 -5.09 10.16
CA LEU A 115 -0.21 -6.52 10.35
C LEU A 115 1.25 -6.80 10.64
N ASP A 116 2.06 -5.73 10.76
CA ASP A 116 3.50 -5.82 10.93
C ASP A 116 3.91 -6.74 12.09
N ALA A 117 3.25 -6.65 13.24
CA ALA A 117 3.62 -7.48 14.40
C ALA A 117 3.35 -8.98 14.17
N THR A 118 2.19 -9.31 13.58
CA THR A 118 1.77 -10.70 13.41
C THR A 118 2.48 -11.39 12.26
N ILE A 119 2.54 -10.73 11.11
CA ILE A 119 3.17 -11.29 9.91
C ILE A 119 4.68 -11.33 10.08
N ALA A 120 5.28 -10.28 10.63
CA ALA A 120 6.72 -10.25 10.90
C ALA A 120 7.15 -11.35 11.85
N ARG A 121 6.36 -11.63 12.89
CA ARG A 121 6.65 -12.72 13.82
C ARG A 121 6.62 -14.07 13.12
N ARG A 122 5.64 -14.32 12.27
CA ARG A 122 5.55 -15.58 11.52
C ARG A 122 6.73 -15.76 10.58
N LEU A 123 7.10 -14.70 9.87
CA LEU A 123 8.24 -14.74 8.96
C LEU A 123 9.54 -14.95 9.73
N THR A 124 9.69 -14.31 10.88
CA THR A 124 10.86 -14.51 11.75
C THR A 124 10.95 -15.95 12.24
N LYS A 125 9.82 -16.54 12.65
CA LYS A 125 9.78 -17.94 13.07
C LYS A 125 10.15 -18.90 11.94
N LEU A 126 9.61 -18.66 10.74
CA LEU A 126 9.95 -19.47 9.57
C LEU A 126 11.43 -19.37 9.24
N ARG A 127 11.97 -18.15 9.29
CA ARG A 127 13.39 -17.92 9.05
C ARG A 127 14.28 -18.63 10.07
N THR A 128 13.90 -18.59 11.34
CA THR A 128 14.62 -19.27 12.40
C THR A 128 14.58 -20.78 12.22
N ASN A 129 13.44 -21.33 11.80
CA ASN A 129 13.29 -22.75 11.53
C ASN A 129 14.12 -23.21 10.34
N TYR A 130 14.27 -22.37 9.34
CA TYR A 130 15.06 -22.68 8.15
C TYR A 130 16.56 -22.62 8.38
N ASN A 131 17.01 -21.82 9.34
CA ASN A 131 18.43 -21.63 9.64
C ASN A 131 18.97 -22.59 10.71
N LYS A 132 18.17 -23.56 11.11
CA LYS A 132 18.64 -24.62 12.00
C LYS A 132 19.35 -25.74 11.17
#